data_e4934c563eb42a793b4d21c8f003e258
#
_entry.id   e4934c563eb42a793b4d21c8f003e258
#
_cell.length_a   1.000
_cell.length_b   1.000
_cell.length_c   1.000
_cell.angle_alpha   90.00
_cell.angle_beta   90.00
_cell.angle_gamma   90.00
#
_symmetry.space_group_name_H-M   'P 1'
#
loop_
_entity.id
_entity.type
_entity.pdbx_description
1 polymer ?
#
loop_
_entity_poly.entity_id
_entity_poly.type
_entity_poly.pdbx_seq_one_letter_code
_entity_poly.pdbx_strand_id
1 'polypeptide(L)'
;MLLERIKPGAVYCFFSHTVKAQRYNLPVLRNLVDARCTLLDYELVTDSAGGRIVYFGDYAGYAGLVDGLWALGKRLEYEKVDNPFSALRQAFTYQSLEEARKALGAVGHRIREEGLPDAVAPLTCAFTGTGHVKEAARELFDLLPSVSLRPDDLPTLASSGSYSSKAVYGVDFNKRDLFEPLAPDAPFSTDEFDARPAMYRSRLHGYLPNLTLVVNGVYWSPRYPRLVTRDHVRELFAGIDRRRLKVIADISCDIEGSIEVTVRHTTSENPVYVFEPATGNTPDGFSGEGLVVLAVPTLAAELPRESSESFGAALMPFIPALARTDFSVPIEQLDAPEPFRKAVIVHGGRLTDNFRYLNEYLL
;
A
#
# COMPACT_ATOMS: atom_id res chain seq x y z
N MET A 1 -13.38 0.49 16.05
CA MET A 1 -14.37 1.17 16.97
C MET A 1 -14.84 0.15 17.98
N LEU A 2 -14.90 0.52 19.25
CA LEU A 2 -15.44 -0.37 20.29
C LEU A 2 -16.97 -0.43 20.14
N LEU A 3 -17.52 -1.62 19.86
CA LEU A 3 -18.95 -1.82 19.57
C LEU A 3 -19.87 -1.25 20.67
N GLU A 4 -19.48 -1.39 21.92
CA GLU A 4 -20.16 -0.89 23.14
C GLU A 4 -20.28 0.65 23.20
N ARG A 5 -19.56 1.38 22.36
CA ARG A 5 -19.60 2.85 22.31
C ARG A 5 -20.53 3.38 21.22
N ILE A 6 -21.19 2.53 20.45
CA ILE A 6 -22.16 2.94 19.46
C ILE A 6 -23.42 3.48 20.15
N LYS A 7 -23.73 4.76 19.90
CA LYS A 7 -24.93 5.41 20.42
C LYS A 7 -26.09 5.19 19.47
N PRO A 8 -27.23 4.66 19.91
CA PRO A 8 -28.39 4.49 19.05
C PRO A 8 -28.85 5.79 18.37
N GLY A 9 -29.22 5.69 17.10
CA GLY A 9 -29.70 6.80 16.29
C GLY A 9 -28.64 7.85 15.92
N ALA A 10 -27.38 7.66 16.29
CA ALA A 10 -26.33 8.61 15.97
C ALA A 10 -25.87 8.51 14.51
N VAL A 11 -25.32 9.62 14.02
CA VAL A 11 -24.66 9.71 12.71
C VAL A 11 -23.17 9.52 12.88
N TYR A 12 -22.60 8.57 12.15
CA TYR A 12 -21.17 8.25 12.16
C TYR A 12 -20.56 8.51 10.80
N CYS A 13 -19.40 9.13 10.78
CA CYS A 13 -18.60 9.34 9.58
C CYS A 13 -17.17 8.89 9.86
N PHE A 14 -16.75 7.79 9.24
CA PHE A 14 -15.40 7.21 9.42
C PHE A 14 -15.07 6.22 8.28
N PHE A 15 -13.82 5.75 8.22
CA PHE A 15 -13.41 4.65 7.35
C PHE A 15 -13.92 3.32 7.94
N SER A 16 -15.05 2.84 7.48
CA SER A 16 -15.69 1.66 8.05
C SER A 16 -15.11 0.35 7.52
N HIS A 17 -14.56 0.37 6.31
CA HIS A 17 -14.07 -0.82 5.59
C HIS A 17 -15.12 -1.93 5.46
N THR A 18 -16.41 -1.58 5.42
CA THR A 18 -17.51 -2.55 5.38
C THR A 18 -17.95 -2.92 3.97
N VAL A 19 -17.67 -2.06 2.98
CA VAL A 19 -18.13 -2.24 1.59
C VAL A 19 -17.61 -3.50 0.90
N LYS A 20 -16.47 -4.03 1.34
CA LYS A 20 -15.92 -5.29 0.83
C LYS A 20 -16.49 -6.54 1.55
N ALA A 21 -17.44 -6.38 2.46
CA ALA A 21 -18.05 -7.44 3.27
C ALA A 21 -17.01 -8.32 4.00
N GLN A 22 -15.87 -7.78 4.41
CA GLN A 22 -14.83 -8.52 5.12
C GLN A 22 -15.36 -8.95 6.49
N ARG A 23 -15.25 -10.24 6.81
CA ARG A 23 -15.87 -10.86 7.99
C ARG A 23 -15.57 -10.15 9.31
N TYR A 24 -14.36 -9.63 9.48
CA TYR A 24 -13.96 -8.95 10.72
C TYR A 24 -14.60 -7.56 10.91
N ASN A 25 -15.13 -6.94 9.84
CA ASN A 25 -15.82 -5.64 9.89
C ASN A 25 -17.37 -5.77 9.96
N LEU A 26 -17.94 -6.93 9.64
CA LEU A 26 -19.39 -7.15 9.68
C LEU A 26 -20.01 -6.90 11.04
N PRO A 27 -19.40 -7.23 12.19
CA PRO A 27 -19.95 -6.90 13.50
C PRO A 27 -20.18 -5.41 13.71
N VAL A 28 -19.30 -4.54 13.18
CA VAL A 28 -19.48 -3.08 13.24
C VAL A 28 -20.71 -2.66 12.44
N LEU A 29 -20.83 -3.16 11.21
CA LEU A 29 -21.97 -2.85 10.35
C LEU A 29 -23.29 -3.31 10.97
N ARG A 30 -23.35 -4.54 11.48
CA ARG A 30 -24.52 -5.10 12.17
C ARG A 30 -24.95 -4.23 13.35
N ASN A 31 -24.02 -3.86 14.22
CA ASN A 31 -24.31 -2.98 15.37
C ASN A 31 -24.85 -1.61 14.96
N LEU A 32 -24.34 -1.02 13.86
CA LEU A 32 -24.85 0.26 13.35
C LEU A 32 -26.27 0.13 12.82
N VAL A 33 -26.59 -0.97 12.14
CA VAL A 33 -27.95 -1.28 11.67
C VAL A 33 -28.90 -1.48 12.85
N ASP A 34 -28.53 -2.34 13.81
CA ASP A 34 -29.36 -2.67 14.98
C ASP A 34 -29.60 -1.46 15.88
N ALA A 35 -28.60 -0.58 16.02
CA ALA A 35 -28.68 0.67 16.77
C ALA A 35 -29.38 1.81 15.99
N ARG A 36 -29.93 1.53 14.79
CA ARG A 36 -30.60 2.53 13.93
C ARG A 36 -29.74 3.76 13.63
N CYS A 37 -28.45 3.56 13.48
CA CYS A 37 -27.50 4.64 13.15
C CYS A 37 -27.55 4.99 11.66
N THR A 38 -26.92 6.13 11.34
CA THR A 38 -26.55 6.49 9.96
C THR A 38 -25.03 6.39 9.84
N LEU A 39 -24.54 5.72 8.79
CA LEU A 39 -23.11 5.55 8.49
C LEU A 39 -22.77 6.19 7.16
N LEU A 40 -21.87 7.17 7.21
CA LEU A 40 -21.18 7.71 6.05
C LEU A 40 -19.74 7.19 6.06
N ASP A 41 -19.31 6.57 4.95
CA ASP A 41 -17.95 6.06 4.86
C ASP A 41 -17.05 7.02 4.08
N TYR A 42 -15.98 7.50 4.72
CA TYR A 42 -14.99 8.37 4.07
C TYR A 42 -14.36 7.73 2.82
N GLU A 43 -14.30 6.40 2.77
CA GLU A 43 -13.78 5.66 1.61
C GLU A 43 -14.59 5.91 0.33
N LEU A 44 -15.86 6.29 0.48
CA LEU A 44 -16.84 6.51 -0.59
C LEU A 44 -17.08 7.99 -0.91
N VAL A 45 -16.46 8.91 -0.18
CA VAL A 45 -16.57 10.34 -0.44
C VAL A 45 -15.72 10.68 -1.66
N THR A 46 -16.40 10.87 -2.81
CA THR A 46 -15.76 11.11 -4.10
C THR A 46 -16.26 12.41 -4.73
N ASP A 47 -15.41 13.01 -5.57
CA ASP A 47 -15.76 14.13 -6.42
C ASP A 47 -16.63 13.70 -7.61
N SER A 48 -16.94 14.65 -8.49
CA SER A 48 -17.75 14.41 -9.70
C SER A 48 -17.03 13.52 -10.73
N ALA A 49 -15.72 13.40 -10.68
CA ALA A 49 -14.91 12.54 -11.54
C ALA A 49 -14.70 11.14 -10.94
N GLY A 50 -15.21 10.88 -9.71
CA GLY A 50 -15.03 9.62 -8.99
C GLY A 50 -13.71 9.54 -8.20
N GLY A 51 -12.93 10.62 -8.16
CA GLY A 51 -11.73 10.72 -7.34
C GLY A 51 -12.08 10.81 -5.85
N ARG A 52 -11.36 10.10 -4.98
CA ARG A 52 -11.55 10.20 -3.53
C ARG A 52 -11.16 11.59 -3.04
N ILE A 53 -12.05 12.24 -2.29
CA ILE A 53 -11.78 13.55 -1.65
C ILE A 53 -10.99 13.35 -0.36
N VAL A 54 -11.30 12.29 0.39
CA VAL A 54 -10.70 11.99 1.68
C VAL A 54 -9.89 10.70 1.58
N TYR A 55 -8.59 10.80 1.76
CA TYR A 55 -7.68 9.66 1.69
C TYR A 55 -6.36 9.95 2.42
N PHE A 56 -5.62 8.88 2.71
CA PHE A 56 -4.31 8.94 3.36
C PHE A 56 -3.19 8.33 2.50
N GLY A 57 -3.46 8.12 1.20
CA GLY A 57 -2.57 7.40 0.30
C GLY A 57 -1.16 8.00 0.22
N ASP A 58 -1.06 9.32 0.16
CA ASP A 58 0.23 10.01 0.08
C ASP A 58 1.08 9.71 1.32
N TYR A 59 0.49 9.80 2.51
CA TYR A 59 1.21 9.58 3.77
C TYR A 59 1.55 8.11 3.99
N ALA A 60 0.71 7.20 3.52
CA ALA A 60 1.04 5.77 3.49
C ALA A 60 2.21 5.50 2.53
N GLY A 61 2.26 6.17 1.38
CA GLY A 61 3.36 6.09 0.42
C GLY A 61 4.67 6.63 0.99
N TYR A 62 4.61 7.79 1.64
CA TYR A 62 5.80 8.40 2.29
C TYR A 62 6.35 7.50 3.40
N ALA A 63 5.50 7.11 4.36
CA ALA A 63 5.93 6.27 5.46
C ALA A 63 6.41 4.89 4.97
N GLY A 64 5.67 4.27 4.05
CA GLY A 64 6.01 2.96 3.51
C GLY A 64 7.33 2.92 2.76
N LEU A 65 7.71 4.00 2.06
CA LEU A 65 9.04 4.09 1.43
C LEU A 65 10.14 4.28 2.48
N VAL A 66 9.94 5.19 3.45
CA VAL A 66 10.92 5.43 4.51
C VAL A 66 11.20 4.13 5.27
N ASP A 67 10.15 3.44 5.69
CA ASP A 67 10.27 2.17 6.41
C ASP A 67 10.80 1.04 5.54
N GLY A 68 10.45 1.01 4.26
CA GLY A 68 11.01 0.05 3.30
C GLY A 68 12.53 0.22 3.12
N LEU A 69 13.02 1.45 3.01
CA LEU A 69 14.43 1.75 2.92
C LEU A 69 15.16 1.51 4.25
N TRP A 70 14.54 1.87 5.38
CA TRP A 70 15.05 1.54 6.70
C TRP A 70 15.15 0.02 6.88
N ALA A 71 14.13 -0.73 6.50
CA ALA A 71 14.13 -2.18 6.56
C ALA A 71 15.20 -2.80 5.68
N LEU A 72 15.44 -2.22 4.49
CA LEU A 72 16.56 -2.62 3.63
C LEU A 72 17.90 -2.40 4.34
N GLY A 73 18.09 -1.23 4.96
CA GLY A 73 19.28 -0.93 5.75
C GLY A 73 19.54 -1.95 6.84
N LYS A 74 18.50 -2.28 7.62
CA LYS A 74 18.57 -3.29 8.70
C LYS A 74 18.82 -4.70 8.19
N ARG A 75 18.24 -5.08 7.06
CA ARG A 75 18.51 -6.38 6.42
C ARG A 75 19.96 -6.48 5.96
N LEU A 76 20.51 -5.43 5.37
CA LEU A 76 21.91 -5.38 4.95
C LEU A 76 22.87 -5.42 6.15
N GLU A 77 22.55 -4.72 7.25
CA GLU A 77 23.32 -4.82 8.51
C GLU A 77 23.34 -6.27 9.04
N TYR A 78 22.21 -6.97 9.03
CA TYR A 78 22.15 -8.39 9.38
C TYR A 78 23.06 -9.23 8.49
N GLU A 79 23.09 -8.94 7.20
CA GLU A 79 23.96 -9.62 6.21
C GLU A 79 25.43 -9.14 6.28
N LYS A 80 25.80 -8.27 7.25
CA LYS A 80 27.16 -7.72 7.45
C LYS A 80 27.61 -6.84 6.29
N VAL A 81 26.68 -6.19 5.61
CA VAL A 81 26.95 -5.23 4.54
C VAL A 81 26.84 -3.81 5.09
N ASP A 82 27.96 -3.07 5.12
CA ASP A 82 27.91 -1.63 5.42
C ASP A 82 27.13 -0.90 4.32
N ASN A 83 26.18 -0.05 4.72
CA ASN A 83 25.28 0.57 3.75
C ASN A 83 24.78 1.95 4.24
N PRO A 84 24.45 2.87 3.32
CA PRO A 84 24.01 4.21 3.67
C PRO A 84 22.62 4.26 4.35
N PHE A 85 21.78 3.26 4.14
CA PHE A 85 20.41 3.22 4.68
C PHE A 85 20.37 2.93 6.19
N SER A 86 21.46 2.46 6.79
CA SER A 86 21.60 2.29 8.24
C SER A 86 21.40 3.60 9.03
N ALA A 87 21.59 4.75 8.37
CA ALA A 87 21.35 6.06 8.95
C ALA A 87 19.87 6.44 9.04
N LEU A 88 18.98 5.71 8.35
CA LEU A 88 17.54 5.95 8.41
C LEU A 88 16.94 5.41 9.71
N ARG A 89 15.85 6.04 10.11
CA ARG A 89 14.96 5.60 11.19
C ARG A 89 13.59 5.26 10.63
N GLN A 90 12.74 4.58 11.38
CA GLN A 90 11.35 4.35 11.04
C GLN A 90 10.59 5.67 10.94
N ALA A 91 9.60 5.73 10.05
CA ALA A 91 8.85 6.95 9.74
C ALA A 91 8.25 7.61 10.99
N PHE A 92 7.64 6.83 11.88
CA PHE A 92 7.00 7.34 13.09
C PHE A 92 7.97 7.94 14.13
N THR A 93 9.27 7.72 13.98
CA THR A 93 10.30 8.27 14.89
C THR A 93 10.80 9.66 14.48
N TYR A 94 10.44 10.11 13.29
CA TYR A 94 10.69 11.48 12.85
C TYR A 94 9.62 12.43 13.40
N GLN A 95 10.01 13.66 13.72
CA GLN A 95 9.07 14.68 14.22
C GLN A 95 8.17 15.24 13.11
N SER A 96 8.58 15.09 11.85
CA SER A 96 7.85 15.56 10.68
C SER A 96 8.31 14.84 9.40
N LEU A 97 7.49 14.90 8.37
CA LEU A 97 7.86 14.47 7.03
C LEU A 97 9.10 15.21 6.50
N GLU A 98 9.23 16.49 6.85
CA GLU A 98 10.40 17.29 6.45
C GLU A 98 11.71 16.79 7.08
N GLU A 99 11.67 16.31 8.32
CA GLU A 99 12.84 15.66 8.95
C GLU A 99 13.20 14.35 8.23
N ALA A 100 12.20 13.54 7.87
CA ALA A 100 12.42 12.33 7.10
C ALA A 100 13.00 12.64 5.71
N ARG A 101 12.51 13.68 5.03
CA ARG A 101 13.08 14.18 3.75
C ARG A 101 14.55 14.55 3.86
N LYS A 102 14.92 15.27 4.93
CA LYS A 102 16.33 15.64 5.19
C LYS A 102 17.19 14.41 5.43
N ALA A 103 16.72 13.43 6.18
CA ALA A 103 17.42 12.18 6.40
C ALA A 103 17.65 11.41 5.08
N LEU A 104 16.63 11.30 4.23
CA LEU A 104 16.77 10.71 2.90
C LEU A 104 17.74 11.48 2.00
N GLY A 105 17.69 12.80 2.02
CA GLY A 105 18.64 13.66 1.30
C GLY A 105 20.08 13.43 1.74
N ALA A 106 20.33 13.24 3.05
CA ALA A 106 21.65 12.91 3.59
C ALA A 106 22.13 11.53 3.11
N VAL A 107 21.24 10.52 3.09
CA VAL A 107 21.53 9.20 2.50
C VAL A 107 21.85 9.35 1.02
N GLY A 108 21.09 10.15 0.28
CA GLY A 108 21.32 10.40 -1.14
C GLY A 108 22.67 11.09 -1.38
N HIS A 109 23.08 12.01 -0.51
CA HIS A 109 24.40 12.63 -0.57
C HIS A 109 25.51 11.59 -0.34
N ARG A 110 25.39 10.76 0.68
CA ARG A 110 26.35 9.68 0.96
C ARG A 110 26.48 8.72 -0.22
N ILE A 111 25.39 8.34 -0.88
CA ILE A 111 25.42 7.49 -2.08
C ILE A 111 26.19 8.17 -3.22
N ARG A 112 26.01 9.47 -3.44
CA ARG A 112 26.73 10.23 -4.49
C ARG A 112 28.23 10.28 -4.23
N GLU A 113 28.65 10.44 -2.98
CA GLU A 113 30.05 10.56 -2.62
C GLU A 113 30.76 9.19 -2.55
N GLU A 114 30.21 8.27 -1.80
CA GLU A 114 30.84 6.99 -1.44
C GLU A 114 30.44 5.83 -2.38
N GLY A 115 29.25 5.91 -2.99
CA GLY A 115 28.65 4.81 -3.74
C GLY A 115 27.97 3.77 -2.84
N LEU A 116 27.28 2.85 -3.49
CA LEU A 116 26.69 1.67 -2.87
C LEU A 116 27.71 0.51 -2.86
N PRO A 117 27.70 -0.35 -1.84
CA PRO A 117 28.57 -1.52 -1.83
C PRO A 117 28.23 -2.51 -2.96
N ASP A 118 29.21 -3.24 -3.47
CA ASP A 118 29.04 -4.22 -4.57
C ASP A 118 27.99 -5.30 -4.26
N ALA A 119 27.78 -5.59 -2.98
CA ALA A 119 26.81 -6.58 -2.53
C ALA A 119 25.35 -6.16 -2.86
N VAL A 120 25.09 -4.84 -3.06
CA VAL A 120 23.76 -4.30 -3.31
C VAL A 120 23.65 -3.54 -4.64
N ALA A 121 24.79 -3.12 -5.20
CA ALA A 121 24.80 -2.42 -6.48
C ALA A 121 24.58 -3.38 -7.68
N PRO A 122 23.78 -2.99 -8.68
CA PRO A 122 22.90 -1.83 -8.72
C PRO A 122 21.69 -2.01 -7.79
N LEU A 123 21.36 -0.99 -6.99
CA LEU A 123 20.14 -1.00 -6.20
C LEU A 123 18.96 -0.63 -7.07
N THR A 124 17.97 -1.52 -7.12
CA THR A 124 16.78 -1.38 -7.96
C THR A 124 15.52 -1.43 -7.08
N CYS A 125 14.64 -0.46 -7.27
CA CYS A 125 13.38 -0.34 -6.53
C CYS A 125 12.21 -0.35 -7.50
N ALA A 126 11.32 -1.32 -7.36
CA ALA A 126 10.05 -1.36 -8.10
C ALA A 126 8.98 -0.58 -7.36
N PHE A 127 8.21 0.20 -8.12
CA PHE A 127 7.01 0.90 -7.66
C PHE A 127 5.82 0.36 -8.42
N THR A 128 4.87 -0.27 -7.71
CA THR A 128 3.66 -0.85 -8.31
C THR A 128 2.43 -0.06 -7.91
N GLY A 129 1.44 -0.03 -8.80
CA GLY A 129 0.23 0.77 -8.63
C GLY A 129 0.21 2.02 -9.50
N THR A 130 -0.92 2.74 -9.51
CA THR A 130 -1.15 3.92 -10.35
C THR A 130 -1.73 5.09 -9.57
N GLY A 131 -1.74 5.03 -8.25
CA GLY A 131 -2.37 6.02 -7.39
C GLY A 131 -1.38 6.73 -6.46
N HIS A 132 -1.94 7.54 -5.60
CA HIS A 132 -1.24 8.41 -4.64
C HIS A 132 -0.15 7.72 -3.83
N VAL A 133 -0.37 6.47 -3.40
CA VAL A 133 0.64 5.70 -2.65
C VAL A 133 1.95 5.58 -3.43
N LYS A 134 1.85 5.17 -4.72
CA LYS A 134 3.04 5.03 -5.57
C LYS A 134 3.69 6.39 -5.85
N GLU A 135 2.88 7.40 -6.16
CA GLU A 135 3.37 8.74 -6.50
C GLU A 135 4.13 9.36 -5.33
N ALA A 136 3.59 9.28 -4.11
CA ALA A 136 4.24 9.77 -2.91
C ALA A 136 5.53 9.00 -2.58
N ALA A 137 5.51 7.68 -2.66
CA ALA A 137 6.71 6.87 -2.47
C ALA A 137 7.80 7.25 -3.50
N ARG A 138 7.41 7.43 -4.75
CA ARG A 138 8.33 7.82 -5.82
C ARG A 138 8.93 9.21 -5.60
N GLU A 139 8.12 10.18 -5.17
CA GLU A 139 8.57 11.54 -4.85
C GLU A 139 9.69 11.53 -3.79
N LEU A 140 9.54 10.74 -2.72
CA LEU A 140 10.60 10.63 -1.71
C LEU A 140 11.82 9.86 -2.22
N PHE A 141 11.62 8.82 -3.03
CA PHE A 141 12.73 8.09 -3.62
C PHE A 141 13.61 8.98 -4.51
N ASP A 142 13.02 9.97 -5.15
CA ASP A 142 13.74 10.93 -6.01
C ASP A 142 14.60 11.94 -5.24
N LEU A 143 14.57 11.94 -3.90
CA LEU A 143 15.56 12.63 -3.07
C LEU A 143 16.91 11.89 -3.04
N LEU A 144 16.92 10.60 -3.35
CA LEU A 144 18.15 9.84 -3.61
C LEU A 144 18.67 10.19 -5.02
N PRO A 145 19.93 9.82 -5.36
CA PRO A 145 20.44 9.95 -6.73
C PRO A 145 19.76 8.93 -7.66
N SER A 146 18.47 9.15 -7.90
CA SER A 146 17.62 8.21 -8.62
C SER A 146 17.79 8.32 -10.13
N VAL A 147 17.72 7.17 -10.81
CA VAL A 147 17.65 7.04 -12.27
C VAL A 147 16.41 6.24 -12.58
N SER A 148 15.53 6.79 -13.42
CA SER A 148 14.35 6.04 -13.87
C SER A 148 14.76 5.01 -14.93
N LEU A 149 14.26 3.78 -14.76
CA LEU A 149 14.51 2.65 -15.63
C LEU A 149 13.19 2.06 -16.11
N ARG A 150 13.14 1.64 -17.38
CA ARG A 150 11.97 0.90 -17.87
C ARG A 150 12.02 -0.55 -17.37
N PRO A 151 10.87 -1.19 -17.13
CA PRO A 151 10.84 -2.60 -16.73
C PRO A 151 11.65 -3.51 -17.67
N ASP A 152 11.56 -3.32 -18.98
CA ASP A 152 12.26 -4.14 -19.97
C ASP A 152 13.79 -4.00 -19.94
N ASP A 153 14.32 -2.89 -19.42
CA ASP A 153 15.76 -2.67 -19.29
C ASP A 153 16.34 -3.30 -18.01
N LEU A 154 15.49 -3.65 -17.03
CA LEU A 154 15.88 -4.17 -15.73
C LEU A 154 16.69 -5.47 -15.79
N PRO A 155 16.34 -6.49 -16.61
CA PRO A 155 17.12 -7.73 -16.68
C PRO A 155 18.55 -7.54 -17.18
N THR A 156 18.78 -6.53 -18.00
CA THR A 156 20.10 -6.26 -18.60
C THR A 156 20.98 -5.33 -17.77
N LEU A 157 20.41 -4.59 -16.83
CA LEU A 157 21.13 -3.60 -16.03
C LEU A 157 22.34 -4.22 -15.29
N ALA A 158 22.12 -5.30 -14.57
CA ALA A 158 23.18 -5.94 -13.79
C ALA A 158 24.17 -6.71 -14.66
N SER A 159 23.67 -7.37 -15.73
CA SER A 159 24.49 -8.21 -16.62
C SER A 159 25.38 -7.38 -17.58
N SER A 160 24.92 -6.17 -17.95
CA SER A 160 25.70 -5.29 -18.83
C SER A 160 26.89 -4.64 -18.14
N GLY A 161 26.90 -4.60 -16.79
CA GLY A 161 27.87 -3.81 -16.02
C GLY A 161 27.77 -2.29 -16.23
N SER A 162 26.76 -1.83 -16.98
CA SER A 162 26.56 -0.43 -17.32
C SER A 162 25.70 0.28 -16.28
N TYR A 163 26.05 0.16 -15.00
CA TYR A 163 25.38 0.85 -13.91
C TYR A 163 26.38 1.65 -13.07
N SER A 164 25.86 2.62 -12.34
CA SER A 164 26.64 3.41 -11.37
C SER A 164 26.34 2.93 -9.95
N SER A 165 27.37 2.67 -9.15
CA SER A 165 27.21 2.47 -7.71
C SER A 165 26.79 3.76 -6.99
N LYS A 166 26.96 4.92 -7.62
CA LYS A 166 26.57 6.24 -7.08
C LYS A 166 25.13 6.63 -7.42
N ALA A 167 24.34 5.68 -7.93
CA ALA A 167 22.93 5.87 -8.27
C ALA A 167 22.06 4.72 -7.74
N VAL A 168 20.77 5.01 -7.57
CA VAL A 168 19.70 4.05 -7.31
C VAL A 168 18.74 4.06 -8.50
N TYR A 169 18.15 2.91 -8.82
CA TYR A 169 17.32 2.77 -10.01
C TYR A 169 15.86 2.54 -9.63
N GLY A 170 15.00 3.49 -9.98
CA GLY A 170 13.56 3.39 -9.77
C GLY A 170 12.86 2.86 -11.03
N VAL A 171 12.01 1.87 -10.86
CA VAL A 171 11.26 1.21 -11.93
C VAL A 171 9.77 1.32 -11.65
N ASP A 172 9.06 2.09 -12.47
CA ASP A 172 7.61 2.24 -12.38
C ASP A 172 6.92 1.16 -13.22
N PHE A 173 6.09 0.35 -12.56
CA PHE A 173 5.33 -0.71 -13.20
C PHE A 173 3.87 -0.29 -13.40
N ASN A 174 3.44 -0.24 -14.65
CA ASN A 174 2.04 -0.03 -15.02
C ASN A 174 1.30 -1.38 -15.14
N LYS A 175 -0.03 -1.37 -15.31
CA LYS A 175 -0.83 -2.60 -15.49
C LYS A 175 -0.25 -3.53 -16.56
N ARG A 176 0.13 -2.99 -17.71
CA ARG A 176 0.73 -3.75 -18.83
C ARG A 176 2.09 -4.38 -18.50
N ASP A 177 2.81 -3.81 -17.55
CA ASP A 177 4.11 -4.32 -17.11
C ASP A 177 3.94 -5.38 -16.02
N LEU A 178 2.84 -5.28 -15.25
CA LEU A 178 2.52 -6.19 -14.15
C LEU A 178 1.78 -7.44 -14.60
N PHE A 179 1.02 -7.37 -15.71
CA PHE A 179 0.13 -8.45 -16.13
C PHE A 179 0.26 -8.76 -17.62
N GLU A 180 0.07 -10.04 -17.96
CA GLU A 180 0.00 -10.52 -19.32
C GLU A 180 -1.21 -11.44 -19.52
N PRO A 181 -1.81 -11.50 -20.71
CA PRO A 181 -2.89 -12.45 -21.01
C PRO A 181 -2.43 -13.91 -20.82
N LEU A 182 -3.36 -14.76 -20.40
CA LEU A 182 -3.14 -16.23 -20.39
C LEU A 182 -3.05 -16.80 -21.81
N ALA A 183 -3.72 -16.17 -22.77
CA ALA A 183 -3.64 -16.57 -24.17
C ALA A 183 -2.27 -16.18 -24.75
N PRO A 184 -1.53 -17.13 -25.33
CA PRO A 184 -0.23 -16.86 -25.96
C PRO A 184 -0.35 -15.75 -27.02
N ASP A 185 0.65 -14.86 -27.05
CA ASP A 185 0.80 -13.79 -28.04
C ASP A 185 -0.36 -12.78 -28.11
N ALA A 186 -1.32 -12.85 -27.19
CA ALA A 186 -2.37 -11.84 -27.12
C ALA A 186 -1.80 -10.51 -26.56
N PRO A 187 -2.14 -9.36 -27.17
CA PRO A 187 -1.70 -8.07 -26.63
C PRO A 187 -2.44 -7.75 -25.33
N PHE A 188 -1.77 -7.01 -24.43
CA PHE A 188 -2.41 -6.51 -23.22
C PHE A 188 -3.47 -5.45 -23.57
N SER A 189 -4.68 -5.60 -23.02
CA SER A 189 -5.78 -4.63 -23.10
C SER A 189 -6.23 -4.23 -21.71
N THR A 190 -6.22 -2.93 -21.40
CA THR A 190 -6.68 -2.39 -20.12
C THR A 190 -8.16 -2.67 -19.90
N ASP A 191 -9.00 -2.44 -20.92
CA ASP A 191 -10.45 -2.65 -20.85
C ASP A 191 -10.78 -4.12 -20.60
N GLU A 192 -10.08 -5.03 -21.28
CA GLU A 192 -10.27 -6.46 -21.06
C GLU A 192 -9.77 -6.89 -19.68
N PHE A 193 -8.63 -6.40 -19.24
CA PHE A 193 -8.11 -6.66 -17.89
C PHE A 193 -9.11 -6.20 -16.81
N ASP A 194 -9.65 -4.99 -16.94
CA ASP A 194 -10.60 -4.45 -15.96
C ASP A 194 -11.94 -5.21 -15.97
N ALA A 195 -12.38 -5.69 -17.14
CA ALA A 195 -13.60 -6.50 -17.27
C ALA A 195 -13.41 -7.96 -16.84
N ARG A 196 -12.29 -8.58 -17.22
CA ARG A 196 -12.02 -10.02 -17.05
C ARG A 196 -10.60 -10.29 -16.54
N PRO A 197 -10.21 -9.82 -15.34
CA PRO A 197 -8.84 -9.95 -14.82
C PRO A 197 -8.39 -11.41 -14.66
N ALA A 198 -9.31 -12.37 -14.51
CA ALA A 198 -9.00 -13.80 -14.45
C ALA A 198 -8.39 -14.38 -15.75
N MET A 199 -8.46 -13.64 -16.87
CA MET A 199 -7.82 -14.01 -18.13
C MET A 199 -6.34 -13.60 -18.20
N TYR A 200 -5.80 -13.07 -17.10
CA TYR A 200 -4.44 -12.56 -17.02
C TYR A 200 -3.66 -13.21 -15.88
N ARG A 201 -2.35 -13.18 -15.98
CA ARG A 201 -1.42 -13.59 -14.91
C ARG A 201 -0.37 -12.51 -14.64
N SER A 202 0.30 -12.61 -13.51
CA SER A 202 1.40 -11.70 -13.17
C SER A 202 2.61 -11.91 -14.08
N ARG A 203 3.26 -10.81 -14.46
CA ARG A 203 4.61 -10.78 -15.06
C ARG A 203 5.69 -10.35 -14.06
N LEU A 204 5.30 -9.78 -12.91
CA LEU A 204 6.25 -9.21 -11.96
C LEU A 204 7.27 -10.25 -11.47
N HIS A 205 6.86 -11.53 -11.38
CA HIS A 205 7.76 -12.61 -10.95
C HIS A 205 9.03 -12.70 -11.79
N GLY A 206 8.96 -12.44 -13.10
CA GLY A 206 10.12 -12.45 -14.01
C GLY A 206 11.13 -11.33 -13.73
N TYR A 207 10.71 -10.27 -13.05
CA TYR A 207 11.56 -9.14 -12.69
C TYR A 207 12.15 -9.24 -11.29
N LEU A 208 11.55 -10.04 -10.38
CA LEU A 208 11.99 -10.17 -8.99
C LEU A 208 13.50 -10.49 -8.83
N PRO A 209 14.12 -11.33 -9.67
CA PRO A 209 15.56 -11.61 -9.56
C PRO A 209 16.44 -10.37 -9.73
N ASN A 210 15.93 -9.32 -10.37
CA ASN A 210 16.66 -8.09 -10.68
C ASN A 210 16.29 -6.93 -9.75
N LEU A 211 15.38 -7.13 -8.81
CA LEU A 211 14.91 -6.10 -7.87
C LEU A 211 15.59 -6.26 -6.51
N THR A 212 15.81 -5.13 -5.83
CA THR A 212 16.33 -5.09 -4.45
C THR A 212 15.20 -4.82 -3.45
N LEU A 213 14.30 -3.88 -3.80
CA LEU A 213 13.14 -3.47 -3.02
C LEU A 213 11.91 -3.43 -3.93
N VAL A 214 10.78 -3.89 -3.43
CA VAL A 214 9.46 -3.68 -4.05
C VAL A 214 8.62 -2.82 -3.12
N VAL A 215 8.12 -1.70 -3.62
CA VAL A 215 7.14 -0.84 -2.95
C VAL A 215 5.78 -1.09 -3.61
N ASN A 216 4.91 -1.82 -2.92
CA ASN A 216 3.63 -2.23 -3.45
C ASN A 216 2.49 -1.33 -2.97
N GLY A 217 1.91 -0.57 -3.90
CA GLY A 217 0.74 0.30 -3.70
C GLY A 217 -0.47 -0.09 -4.56
N VAL A 218 -0.53 -1.33 -5.02
CA VAL A 218 -1.62 -1.82 -5.89
C VAL A 218 -2.89 -2.03 -5.09
N TYR A 219 -4.01 -1.44 -5.53
CA TYR A 219 -5.32 -1.86 -5.07
C TYR A 219 -5.60 -3.29 -5.53
N TRP A 220 -5.97 -4.17 -4.61
CA TRP A 220 -6.23 -5.57 -4.91
C TRP A 220 -7.58 -6.04 -4.34
N SER A 221 -8.17 -6.98 -5.02
CA SER A 221 -9.30 -7.80 -4.54
C SER A 221 -9.18 -9.20 -5.14
N PRO A 222 -9.88 -10.22 -4.62
CA PRO A 222 -9.76 -11.62 -5.08
C PRO A 222 -10.03 -11.85 -6.57
N ARG A 223 -10.64 -10.89 -7.27
CA ARG A 223 -10.87 -10.95 -8.72
C ARG A 223 -9.59 -10.75 -9.55
N TYR A 224 -8.56 -10.11 -8.97
CA TYR A 224 -7.31 -9.80 -9.68
C TYR A 224 -6.25 -10.85 -9.42
N PRO A 225 -5.37 -11.14 -10.40
CA PRO A 225 -4.22 -12.00 -10.18
C PRO A 225 -3.31 -11.44 -9.07
N ARG A 226 -2.67 -12.33 -8.30
CA ARG A 226 -1.62 -11.93 -7.38
C ARG A 226 -0.36 -11.51 -8.14
N LEU A 227 0.35 -10.51 -7.65
CA LEU A 227 1.62 -10.05 -8.24
C LEU A 227 2.77 -10.97 -7.85
N VAL A 228 2.85 -11.30 -6.55
CA VAL A 228 3.89 -12.17 -6.00
C VAL A 228 3.22 -13.29 -5.21
N THR A 229 3.43 -14.54 -5.65
CA THR A 229 2.95 -15.72 -4.95
C THR A 229 4.03 -16.33 -4.04
N ARG A 230 3.62 -17.20 -3.12
CA ARG A 230 4.55 -17.97 -2.30
C ARG A 230 5.48 -18.82 -3.16
N ASP A 231 4.98 -19.38 -4.27
CA ASP A 231 5.77 -20.18 -5.18
C ASP A 231 6.82 -19.33 -5.92
N HIS A 232 6.47 -18.14 -6.38
CA HIS A 232 7.45 -17.20 -6.96
C HIS A 232 8.59 -16.90 -5.98
N VAL A 233 8.29 -16.73 -4.68
CA VAL A 233 9.32 -16.48 -3.66
C VAL A 233 10.13 -17.76 -3.39
N ARG A 234 9.51 -18.93 -3.35
CA ARG A 234 10.23 -20.20 -3.22
C ARG A 234 11.21 -20.42 -4.37
N GLU A 235 10.78 -20.23 -5.60
CA GLU A 235 11.61 -20.35 -6.81
C GLU A 235 12.78 -19.36 -6.76
N LEU A 236 12.51 -18.10 -6.43
CA LEU A 236 13.54 -17.07 -6.29
C LEU A 236 14.60 -17.44 -5.25
N PHE A 237 14.18 -18.05 -4.13
CA PHE A 237 15.09 -18.42 -3.04
C PHE A 237 15.72 -19.81 -3.20
N ALA A 238 15.21 -20.65 -4.08
CA ALA A 238 15.86 -21.92 -4.47
C ALA A 238 17.06 -21.71 -5.40
N GLY A 239 17.15 -20.59 -6.10
CA GLY A 239 18.28 -20.20 -6.94
C GLY A 239 19.55 -19.96 -6.12
N ILE A 240 20.71 -20.34 -6.69
CA ILE A 240 21.98 -20.39 -5.95
C ILE A 240 22.68 -19.04 -5.85
N ASP A 241 22.42 -18.08 -6.75
CA ASP A 241 23.19 -16.86 -6.83
C ASP A 241 22.46 -15.59 -6.40
N ARG A 242 23.12 -14.88 -5.47
CA ARG A 242 22.87 -13.48 -5.03
C ARG A 242 21.40 -13.05 -5.11
N ARG A 243 20.63 -13.49 -4.13
CA ARG A 243 19.26 -13.03 -3.90
C ARG A 243 19.26 -11.51 -3.77
N ARG A 244 18.91 -10.83 -4.86
CA ARG A 244 18.89 -9.37 -4.90
C ARG A 244 17.71 -8.82 -4.12
N LEU A 245 16.53 -9.48 -4.22
CA LEU A 245 15.34 -9.04 -3.52
C LEU A 245 15.51 -9.25 -2.02
N LYS A 246 15.53 -8.14 -1.30
CA LYS A 246 15.72 -8.08 0.15
C LYS A 246 14.43 -7.76 0.89
N VAL A 247 13.63 -6.84 0.35
CA VAL A 247 12.44 -6.31 1.03
C VAL A 247 11.27 -6.16 0.07
N ILE A 248 10.08 -6.51 0.53
CA ILE A 248 8.81 -6.03 -0.03
C ILE A 248 8.16 -5.14 1.01
N ALA A 249 8.00 -3.86 0.70
CA ALA A 249 7.17 -2.91 1.43
C ALA A 249 5.75 -2.99 0.85
N ASP A 250 4.92 -3.83 1.45
CA ASP A 250 3.52 -4.01 1.03
C ASP A 250 2.62 -2.98 1.70
N ILE A 251 2.52 -1.80 1.07
CA ILE A 251 1.69 -0.70 1.56
C ILE A 251 0.19 -0.99 1.40
N SER A 252 -0.16 -1.85 0.43
CA SER A 252 -1.56 -2.29 0.25
C SER A 252 -2.05 -3.13 1.43
N CYS A 253 -1.16 -3.90 2.03
CA CYS A 253 -1.34 -4.62 3.29
C CYS A 253 -2.54 -5.58 3.31
N ASP A 254 -3.01 -6.05 2.14
CA ASP A 254 -4.05 -7.06 2.04
C ASP A 254 -3.47 -8.44 2.37
N ILE A 255 -3.98 -9.08 3.44
CA ILE A 255 -3.51 -10.41 3.84
C ILE A 255 -3.73 -11.42 2.70
N GLU A 256 -2.64 -12.09 2.32
CA GLU A 256 -2.59 -13.00 1.16
C GLU A 256 -3.17 -12.36 -0.11
N GLY A 257 -3.01 -11.04 -0.23
CA GLY A 257 -3.53 -10.22 -1.32
C GLY A 257 -2.66 -10.25 -2.58
N SER A 258 -2.37 -9.08 -3.15
CA SER A 258 -1.48 -8.94 -4.31
C SER A 258 -0.10 -9.52 -4.04
N ILE A 259 0.37 -9.40 -2.81
CA ILE A 259 1.59 -10.03 -2.27
C ILE A 259 1.17 -11.17 -1.35
N GLU A 260 1.17 -12.40 -1.85
CA GLU A 260 0.67 -13.56 -1.10
C GLU A 260 1.51 -13.88 0.15
N VAL A 261 2.76 -13.42 0.17
CA VAL A 261 3.64 -13.55 1.35
C VAL A 261 3.36 -12.50 2.42
N THR A 262 2.41 -11.58 2.20
CA THR A 262 1.82 -10.74 3.26
C THR A 262 0.79 -11.59 4.02
N VAL A 263 1.29 -12.41 4.95
CA VAL A 263 0.44 -13.41 5.66
C VAL A 263 -0.17 -12.89 6.95
N ARG A 264 0.31 -11.76 7.45
CA ARG A 264 -0.22 -11.09 8.64
C ARG A 264 0.11 -9.61 8.63
N HIS A 265 -0.67 -8.82 9.36
CA HIS A 265 -0.32 -7.44 9.65
C HIS A 265 0.80 -7.37 10.69
N THR A 266 1.55 -6.29 10.63
CA THR A 266 2.57 -5.89 11.60
C THR A 266 2.16 -4.58 12.28
N THR A 267 2.98 -4.07 13.20
CA THR A 267 2.75 -2.79 13.89
C THR A 267 3.91 -1.84 13.63
N SER A 268 3.73 -0.55 13.86
CA SER A 268 4.83 0.42 13.71
C SER A 268 6.03 0.10 14.60
N GLU A 269 5.81 -0.45 15.82
CA GLU A 269 6.90 -0.83 16.72
C GLU A 269 7.66 -2.08 16.23
N ASN A 270 6.97 -2.98 15.51
CA ASN A 270 7.54 -4.20 14.94
C ASN A 270 7.04 -4.37 13.50
N PRO A 271 7.58 -3.56 12.54
CA PRO A 271 6.95 -3.36 11.23
C PRO A 271 7.22 -4.46 10.22
N VAL A 272 8.14 -5.38 10.51
CA VAL A 272 8.58 -6.39 9.55
C VAL A 272 8.68 -7.78 10.14
N TYR A 273 8.57 -8.76 9.27
CA TYR A 273 8.95 -10.14 9.51
C TYR A 273 9.74 -10.70 8.32
N VAL A 274 10.43 -11.81 8.53
CA VAL A 274 11.08 -12.55 7.44
C VAL A 274 10.16 -13.69 7.01
N PHE A 275 9.70 -13.67 5.78
CA PHE A 275 9.02 -14.83 5.20
C PHE A 275 10.08 -15.86 4.76
N GLU A 276 10.11 -17.00 5.42
CA GLU A 276 11.02 -18.12 5.13
C GLU A 276 10.40 -19.02 4.05
N PRO A 277 10.88 -19.03 2.81
CA PRO A 277 10.22 -19.74 1.71
C PRO A 277 10.20 -21.27 1.89
N ALA A 278 11.21 -21.83 2.56
CA ALA A 278 11.33 -23.26 2.78
C ALA A 278 10.31 -23.81 3.78
N THR A 279 10.02 -23.05 4.83
CA THR A 279 9.16 -23.48 5.96
C THR A 279 7.80 -22.81 5.94
N GLY A 280 7.69 -21.62 5.34
CA GLY A 280 6.54 -20.73 5.44
C GLY A 280 6.46 -19.99 6.78
N ASN A 281 7.45 -20.11 7.66
CA ASN A 281 7.52 -19.37 8.92
C ASN A 281 7.69 -17.89 8.66
N THR A 282 7.31 -17.08 9.68
CA THR A 282 7.38 -15.62 9.62
C THR A 282 7.91 -15.02 10.92
N PRO A 283 9.17 -15.32 11.30
CA PRO A 283 9.77 -14.71 12.48
C PRO A 283 9.85 -13.18 12.31
N ASP A 284 9.60 -12.47 13.41
CA ASP A 284 9.72 -11.01 13.45
C ASP A 284 11.17 -10.55 13.22
N GLY A 285 11.31 -9.35 12.66
CA GLY A 285 12.59 -8.70 12.45
C GLY A 285 13.26 -9.06 11.13
N PHE A 286 14.59 -9.15 11.12
CA PHE A 286 15.42 -9.20 9.90
C PHE A 286 16.24 -10.47 9.77
N SER A 287 16.19 -11.34 10.77
CA SER A 287 17.07 -12.52 10.87
C SER A 287 16.51 -13.71 10.11
N GLY A 288 17.37 -14.51 9.51
CA GLY A 288 17.00 -15.77 8.84
C GLY A 288 17.14 -15.73 7.32
N GLU A 289 16.88 -16.90 6.73
CA GLU A 289 16.95 -17.15 5.28
C GLU A 289 15.59 -16.86 4.65
N GLY A 290 15.37 -15.63 4.22
CA GLY A 290 14.07 -15.29 3.63
C GLY A 290 13.95 -13.83 3.18
N LEU A 291 12.73 -13.48 2.80
CA LEU A 291 12.34 -12.19 2.30
C LEU A 291 11.76 -11.34 3.44
N VAL A 292 12.29 -10.15 3.64
CA VAL A 292 11.71 -9.19 4.60
C VAL A 292 10.41 -8.62 4.02
N VAL A 293 9.34 -8.68 4.80
CA VAL A 293 8.03 -8.15 4.43
C VAL A 293 7.61 -7.11 5.47
N LEU A 294 7.36 -5.89 5.00
CA LEU A 294 6.75 -4.81 5.76
C LEU A 294 5.25 -4.81 5.45
N ALA A 295 4.41 -4.86 6.50
CA ALA A 295 2.96 -5.01 6.36
C ALA A 295 2.19 -4.25 7.46
N VAL A 296 2.52 -2.98 7.66
CA VAL A 296 1.84 -2.10 8.63
C VAL A 296 0.57 -1.51 8.02
N PRO A 297 -0.63 -1.84 8.53
CA PRO A 297 -1.88 -1.39 7.92
C PRO A 297 -2.19 0.09 8.19
N THR A 298 -1.45 0.72 9.08
CA THR A 298 -1.67 2.11 9.56
C THR A 298 -0.51 3.03 9.22
N LEU A 299 0.22 2.79 8.12
CA LEU A 299 1.40 3.57 7.73
C LEU A 299 1.16 5.09 7.70
N ALA A 300 0.00 5.54 7.25
CA ALA A 300 -0.31 6.97 7.25
C ALA A 300 -0.33 7.60 8.66
N ALA A 301 -0.59 6.81 9.71
CA ALA A 301 -0.56 7.26 11.10
C ALA A 301 0.87 7.43 11.64
N GLU A 302 1.88 7.01 10.90
CA GLU A 302 3.29 7.24 11.25
C GLU A 302 3.75 8.68 10.95
N LEU A 303 2.97 9.41 10.15
CA LEU A 303 3.11 10.85 9.90
C LEU A 303 1.86 11.58 10.40
N PRO A 304 1.55 11.53 11.71
CA PRO A 304 0.21 11.85 12.24
C PRO A 304 -0.16 13.31 12.08
N ARG A 305 0.82 14.21 12.14
CA ARG A 305 0.59 15.64 12.00
C ARG A 305 0.14 15.99 10.58
N GLU A 306 0.97 15.67 9.62
CA GLU A 306 0.74 16.03 8.22
C GLU A 306 -0.48 15.31 7.64
N SER A 307 -0.67 14.03 7.97
CA SER A 307 -1.85 13.28 7.54
C SER A 307 -3.14 13.85 8.13
N SER A 308 -3.13 14.27 9.41
CA SER A 308 -4.30 14.90 10.06
C SER A 308 -4.59 16.29 9.50
N GLU A 309 -3.55 17.10 9.24
CA GLU A 309 -3.70 18.41 8.61
C GLU A 309 -4.32 18.30 7.21
N SER A 310 -3.85 17.38 6.39
CA SER A 310 -4.38 17.11 5.06
C SER A 310 -5.83 16.61 5.10
N PHE A 311 -6.11 15.65 5.98
CA PHE A 311 -7.46 15.13 6.19
C PHE A 311 -8.42 16.24 6.64
N GLY A 312 -8.01 17.06 7.62
CA GLY A 312 -8.80 18.19 8.09
C GLY A 312 -9.08 19.22 6.99
N ALA A 313 -8.07 19.55 6.18
CA ALA A 313 -8.23 20.47 5.05
C ALA A 313 -9.22 19.94 4.00
N ALA A 314 -9.20 18.65 3.71
CA ALA A 314 -10.12 18.02 2.77
C ALA A 314 -11.58 18.02 3.27
N LEU A 315 -11.79 17.84 4.58
CA LEU A 315 -13.13 17.79 5.18
C LEU A 315 -13.73 19.15 5.49
N MET A 316 -12.91 20.12 5.88
CA MET A 316 -13.37 21.43 6.39
C MET A 316 -14.43 22.12 5.51
N PRO A 317 -14.34 22.11 4.16
CA PRO A 317 -15.35 22.73 3.30
C PRO A 317 -16.76 22.13 3.46
N PHE A 318 -16.87 20.88 3.88
CA PHE A 318 -18.14 20.15 3.98
C PHE A 318 -18.75 20.16 5.39
N ILE A 319 -17.94 20.36 6.44
CA ILE A 319 -18.37 20.27 7.84
C ILE A 319 -19.57 21.20 8.15
N PRO A 320 -19.59 22.49 7.74
CA PRO A 320 -20.74 23.35 8.04
C PRO A 320 -22.05 22.86 7.42
N ALA A 321 -22.02 22.29 6.23
CA ALA A 321 -23.21 21.73 5.59
C ALA A 321 -23.66 20.43 6.26
N LEU A 322 -22.72 19.51 6.53
CA LEU A 322 -22.99 18.25 7.25
C LEU A 322 -23.59 18.51 8.64
N ALA A 323 -23.08 19.51 9.37
CA ALA A 323 -23.61 19.87 10.69
C ALA A 323 -25.04 20.40 10.67
N ARG A 324 -25.50 20.97 9.54
CA ARG A 324 -26.87 21.41 9.34
C ARG A 324 -27.81 20.40 8.75
N THR A 325 -27.27 19.28 8.23
CA THR A 325 -28.07 18.24 7.59
C THR A 325 -28.97 17.55 8.61
N ASP A 326 -30.26 17.49 8.32
CA ASP A 326 -31.22 16.69 9.10
C ASP A 326 -31.19 15.22 8.62
N PHE A 327 -30.53 14.37 9.38
CA PHE A 327 -30.43 12.94 9.08
C PHE A 327 -31.67 12.14 9.55
N SER A 328 -32.71 12.77 10.08
CA SER A 328 -33.95 12.09 10.46
C SER A 328 -34.94 11.93 9.30
N VAL A 329 -34.77 12.71 8.23
CA VAL A 329 -35.62 12.62 7.02
C VAL A 329 -35.28 11.36 6.19
N PRO A 330 -36.19 10.91 5.31
CA PRO A 330 -35.89 9.84 4.35
C PRO A 330 -34.66 10.15 3.49
N ILE A 331 -33.92 9.12 3.07
CA ILE A 331 -32.66 9.28 2.30
C ILE A 331 -32.85 10.09 1.01
N GLU A 332 -34.02 10.00 0.38
CA GLU A 332 -34.37 10.71 -0.85
C GLU A 332 -34.53 12.23 -0.62
N GLN A 333 -34.78 12.63 0.62
CA GLN A 333 -34.96 14.04 1.03
C GLN A 333 -33.72 14.58 1.74
N LEU A 334 -32.66 13.77 1.87
CA LEU A 334 -31.46 14.15 2.60
C LEU A 334 -30.71 15.27 1.86
N ASP A 335 -30.69 16.46 2.45
CA ASP A 335 -29.94 17.63 1.96
C ASP A 335 -28.50 17.66 2.52
N ALA A 336 -27.73 16.63 2.20
CA ALA A 336 -26.31 16.56 2.49
C ALA A 336 -25.48 16.90 1.24
N PRO A 337 -24.23 17.39 1.40
CA PRO A 337 -23.32 17.58 0.27
C PRO A 337 -23.24 16.31 -0.58
N GLU A 338 -23.31 16.46 -1.91
CA GLU A 338 -23.42 15.33 -2.83
C GLU A 338 -22.37 14.23 -2.61
N PRO A 339 -21.07 14.53 -2.40
CA PRO A 339 -20.07 13.49 -2.12
C PRO A 339 -20.40 12.65 -0.89
N PHE A 340 -20.97 13.28 0.14
CA PHE A 340 -21.31 12.61 1.40
C PHE A 340 -22.63 11.86 1.30
N ARG A 341 -23.63 12.37 0.55
CA ARG A 341 -24.89 11.68 0.33
C ARG A 341 -24.68 10.35 -0.39
N LYS A 342 -23.76 10.29 -1.37
CA LYS A 342 -23.37 9.05 -2.06
C LYS A 342 -22.63 8.06 -1.15
N ALA A 343 -21.98 8.55 -0.11
CA ALA A 343 -21.18 7.78 0.85
C ALA A 343 -22.02 7.18 1.99
N VAL A 344 -23.35 7.40 2.02
CA VAL A 344 -24.24 6.83 3.04
C VAL A 344 -24.45 5.34 2.79
N ILE A 345 -23.87 4.49 3.63
CA ILE A 345 -24.04 3.04 3.59
C ILE A 345 -25.32 2.62 4.34
N VAL A 346 -25.47 3.15 5.58
CA VAL A 346 -26.62 2.89 6.45
C VAL A 346 -27.32 4.21 6.73
N HIS A 347 -28.64 4.24 6.62
CA HIS A 347 -29.46 5.38 6.97
C HIS A 347 -30.60 4.95 7.91
N GLY A 348 -30.61 5.48 9.13
CA GLY A 348 -31.62 5.13 10.14
C GLY A 348 -31.72 3.62 10.41
N GLY A 349 -30.61 2.90 10.35
CA GLY A 349 -30.55 1.46 10.56
C GLY A 349 -30.91 0.61 9.33
N ARG A 350 -31.01 1.18 8.13
CA ARG A 350 -31.28 0.47 6.90
C ARG A 350 -30.16 0.69 5.90
N LEU A 351 -29.73 -0.38 5.22
CA LEU A 351 -28.80 -0.25 4.09
C LEU A 351 -29.45 0.55 2.96
N THR A 352 -28.73 1.52 2.41
CA THR A 352 -29.17 2.27 1.24
C THR A 352 -29.08 1.41 -0.02
N ASP A 353 -29.73 1.82 -1.10
CA ASP A 353 -29.94 0.99 -2.30
C ASP A 353 -28.63 0.46 -2.90
N ASN A 354 -27.59 1.29 -2.95
CA ASN A 354 -26.29 0.91 -3.49
C ASN A 354 -25.56 -0.16 -2.65
N PHE A 355 -25.98 -0.37 -1.41
CA PHE A 355 -25.31 -1.27 -0.45
C PHE A 355 -26.21 -2.40 0.02
N ARG A 356 -27.39 -2.62 -0.62
CA ARG A 356 -28.31 -3.72 -0.27
C ARG A 356 -27.67 -5.09 -0.34
N TYR A 357 -26.66 -5.28 -1.18
CA TYR A 357 -25.91 -6.55 -1.28
C TYR A 357 -25.27 -6.97 0.05
N LEU A 358 -24.98 -6.01 0.94
CA LEU A 358 -24.44 -6.31 2.27
C LEU A 358 -25.40 -7.06 3.19
N ASN A 359 -26.73 -7.07 2.87
CA ASN A 359 -27.71 -7.86 3.64
C ASN A 359 -27.39 -9.36 3.65
N GLU A 360 -26.83 -9.89 2.57
CA GLU A 360 -26.45 -11.31 2.48
C GLU A 360 -25.40 -11.71 3.52
N TYR A 361 -24.64 -10.74 4.04
CA TYR A 361 -23.58 -10.94 5.02
C TYR A 361 -23.98 -10.55 6.45
N LEU A 362 -25.15 -9.95 6.62
CA LEU A 362 -25.69 -9.55 7.93
C LEU A 362 -26.63 -10.61 8.54
N LEU A 363 -26.95 -11.67 7.81
CA LEU A 363 -27.79 -12.78 8.26
C LEU A 363 -27.09 -13.69 9.27
#